data_0aa0b27805ba7d8cfba8c061853bd985
#
_entry.id   0aa0b27805ba7d8cfba8c061853bd985
#
_cell.length_a   1.000
_cell.length_b   1.000
_cell.length_c   1.000
_cell.angle_alpha   90.00
_cell.angle_beta   90.00
_cell.angle_gamma   90.00
#
_symmetry.space_group_name_H-M   'P 1'
#
loop_
_entity.id
_entity.type
_entity.pdbx_description
1 polymer ?
#
loop_
_entity_poly.entity_id
_entity_poly.type
_entity_poly.pdbx_seq_one_letter_code
_entity_poly.pdbx_strand_id
1 'polypeptide(L)' 'MSYEIITYDPDTGTDEHGDYRTQREARQGLKLYRQEPAALIYDLDRWRIVYRRGYWPAGALPIERGCNA' A
#
# COMPACT_ATOMS: atom_id res chain seq x y z
N MET A 1 10.94 11.54 -1.34
CA MET A 1 9.81 10.83 -0.73
C MET A 1 9.64 9.49 -1.41
N SER A 2 9.21 8.51 -0.66
CA SER A 2 9.08 7.16 -1.19
C SER A 2 7.73 6.57 -0.84
N TYR A 3 7.14 5.95 -1.83
CA TYR A 3 5.85 5.28 -1.67
C TYR A 3 5.96 3.87 -2.21
N GLU A 4 5.13 3.00 -1.65
CA GLU A 4 5.14 1.60 -2.02
C GLU A 4 3.71 1.16 -2.21
N ILE A 5 3.47 0.30 -3.19
CA ILE A 5 2.18 -0.35 -3.33
C ILE A 5 2.25 -1.68 -2.61
N ILE A 6 1.28 -1.95 -1.76
CA ILE A 6 1.17 -3.24 -1.10
C ILE A 6 -0.17 -3.84 -1.51
N THR A 7 -0.14 -5.08 -1.95
CA THR A 7 -1.36 -5.80 -2.34
C THR A 7 -1.60 -6.94 -1.37
N TYR A 8 -2.85 -7.35 -1.25
CA TYR A 8 -3.23 -8.45 -0.39
C TYR A 8 -4.15 -9.41 -1.15
N ASP A 9 -3.85 -10.68 -1.05
CA ASP A 9 -4.67 -11.75 -1.59
C ASP A 9 -4.84 -12.80 -0.48
N PRO A 10 -6.07 -13.25 -0.20
CA PRO A 10 -6.27 -14.24 0.86
C PRO A 10 -5.48 -15.52 0.70
N ASP A 11 -5.14 -15.87 -0.53
CA ASP A 11 -4.42 -17.12 -0.80
C ASP A 11 -2.91 -16.98 -0.64
N THR A 12 -2.37 -15.81 -1.00
CA THR A 12 -0.92 -15.63 -1.04
C THR A 12 -0.38 -14.64 -0.02
N GLY A 13 -1.25 -13.89 0.65
CA GLY A 13 -0.83 -12.90 1.64
C GLY A 13 -0.51 -11.57 1.00
N THR A 14 0.41 -10.83 1.62
CA THR A 14 0.76 -9.51 1.16
C THR A 14 2.00 -9.54 0.27
N ASP A 15 2.02 -8.67 -0.73
CA ASP A 15 3.18 -8.45 -1.58
C ASP A 15 3.48 -6.97 -1.66
N GLU A 16 4.76 -6.64 -1.70
CA GLU A 16 5.23 -5.26 -1.79
C GLU A 16 5.77 -4.98 -3.17
N HIS A 17 5.36 -3.87 -3.76
CA HIS A 17 5.74 -3.50 -5.12
C HIS A 17 6.24 -2.07 -5.15
N GLY A 18 7.42 -1.88 -5.60
CA GLY A 18 7.81 -0.71 -5.57
C GLY A 18 8.73 -0.01 -5.56
N ASP A 19 9.16 1.02 -5.93
CA ASP A 19 9.48 2.32 -5.36
C ASP A 19 8.88 3.42 -6.22
N TYR A 20 8.07 4.23 -5.63
CA TYR A 20 7.46 5.35 -6.31
C TYR A 20 7.87 6.65 -5.62
N ARG A 21 8.13 7.67 -6.38
CA ARG A 21 8.57 8.95 -5.82
C ARG A 21 7.41 9.82 -5.36
N THR A 22 6.28 9.68 -5.99
CA THR A 22 5.12 10.52 -5.68
C THR A 22 3.88 9.66 -5.55
N GLN A 23 2.87 10.19 -4.87
CA GLN A 23 1.59 9.51 -4.78
C GLN A 23 0.96 9.34 -6.16
N ARG A 24 1.15 10.33 -7.03
CA ARG A 24 0.61 10.25 -8.38
C ARG A 24 1.17 9.04 -9.12
N GLU A 25 2.48 8.86 -9.04
CA GLU A 25 3.11 7.69 -9.68
C GLU A 25 2.62 6.40 -9.08
N ALA A 26 2.49 6.35 -7.77
CA ALA A 26 1.99 5.16 -7.11
C ALA A 26 0.54 4.87 -7.51
N ARG A 27 -0.28 5.91 -7.61
CA ARG A 27 -1.67 5.72 -8.05
C ARG A 27 -1.75 5.20 -9.47
N GLN A 28 -0.87 5.66 -10.34
CA GLN A 28 -0.81 5.12 -11.70
C GLN A 28 -0.37 3.67 -11.68
N GLY A 29 0.58 3.35 -10.82
CA GLY A 29 1.04 1.97 -10.66
C GLY A 29 -0.05 1.03 -10.19
N LEU A 30 -1.02 1.53 -9.43
CA LEU A 30 -2.12 0.69 -8.96
C LEU A 30 -2.91 0.05 -10.11
N LYS A 31 -2.89 0.66 -11.27
CA LYS A 31 -3.60 0.10 -12.42
C LYS A 31 -3.07 -1.27 -12.82
N LEU A 32 -1.81 -1.53 -12.51
CA LEU A 32 -1.20 -2.83 -12.79
C LEU A 32 -1.73 -3.92 -11.87
N TYR A 33 -2.32 -3.52 -10.76
CA TYR A 33 -2.76 -4.46 -9.73
C TYR A 33 -4.28 -4.43 -9.52
N ARG A 34 -5.01 -3.99 -10.54
CA ARG A 34 -6.46 -3.85 -10.39
C ARG A 34 -7.16 -5.17 -10.13
N GLN A 35 -6.54 -6.28 -10.48
CA GLN A 35 -7.15 -7.59 -10.25
C GLN A 35 -6.88 -8.14 -8.85
N GLU A 36 -6.01 -7.50 -8.10
CA GLU A 36 -5.79 -7.91 -6.73
C GLU A 36 -6.99 -7.55 -5.86
N PRO A 37 -7.40 -8.43 -4.94
CA PRO A 37 -8.57 -8.15 -4.10
C PRO A 37 -8.42 -6.91 -3.26
N ALA A 38 -7.22 -6.54 -2.88
CA ALA A 38 -6.99 -5.35 -2.07
C ALA A 38 -5.62 -4.76 -2.39
N ALA A 39 -5.53 -3.45 -2.30
CA ALA A 39 -4.26 -2.75 -2.55
C ALA A 39 -4.24 -1.48 -1.72
N LEU A 40 -3.03 -1.03 -1.39
CA LEU A 40 -2.86 0.24 -0.70
C LEU A 40 -1.57 0.90 -1.13
N ILE A 41 -1.46 2.19 -0.86
CA ILE A 41 -0.24 2.95 -1.04
C ILE A 41 0.27 3.34 0.33
N TYR A 42 1.53 3.01 0.60
CA TYR A 42 2.15 3.26 1.87
C TYR A 42 3.24 4.31 1.73
N ASP A 43 3.21 5.33 2.60
CA ASP A 43 4.22 6.38 2.64
C ASP A 43 5.35 5.89 3.54
N LEU A 44 6.48 5.55 2.93
CA LEU A 44 7.62 4.99 3.66
C LEU A 44 8.33 6.03 4.53
N ASP A 45 8.19 7.30 4.20
CA ASP A 45 8.83 8.35 4.99
C ASP A 45 8.05 8.67 6.26
N ARG A 46 6.74 8.62 6.17
CA ARG A 46 5.87 8.97 7.29
C ARG A 46 5.26 7.77 7.98
N TRP A 47 5.50 6.57 7.46
CA TRP A 47 5.02 5.32 8.03
C TRP A 47 3.50 5.31 8.18
N ARG A 48 2.81 5.64 7.07
CA ARG A 48 1.35 5.68 7.11
C ARG A 48 0.76 5.31 5.76
N ILE A 49 -0.47 4.82 5.81
CA ILE A 49 -1.22 4.49 4.60
C ILE A 49 -1.84 5.78 4.07
N VAL A 50 -1.63 6.06 2.78
CA VAL A 50 -2.20 7.25 2.16
C VAL A 50 -3.36 6.94 1.22
N TYR A 51 -3.54 5.68 0.86
CA TYR A 51 -4.66 5.24 0.05
C TYR A 51 -4.89 3.75 0.27
N ARG A 52 -6.14 3.34 0.31
CA ARG A 52 -6.46 1.94 0.57
C ARG A 52 -7.76 1.58 -0.13
N ARG A 53 -7.81 0.40 -0.75
CA ARG A 53 -9.03 -0.13 -1.31
C ARG A 53 -9.13 -1.62 -1.02
N GLY A 54 -10.35 -2.14 -1.06
CA GLY A 54 -10.60 -3.56 -0.84
C GLY A 54 -10.65 -3.89 0.64
N TYR A 55 -10.83 -5.17 0.92
CA TYR A 55 -10.89 -5.64 2.29
C TYR A 55 -9.51 -6.04 2.79
N TRP A 56 -9.14 -5.50 3.93
CA TRP A 56 -7.87 -5.80 4.58
C TRP A 56 -8.14 -6.34 5.98
N PRO A 57 -7.78 -7.60 6.25
CA PRO A 57 -7.82 -8.07 7.64
C PRO A 57 -6.82 -7.27 8.47
N ALA A 58 -7.13 -7.06 9.74
CA ALA A 58 -6.32 -6.22 10.60
C ALA A 58 -4.85 -6.67 10.64
N GLY A 59 -4.62 -7.97 10.64
CA GLY A 59 -3.26 -8.49 10.71
C GLY A 59 -2.46 -8.33 9.42
N ALA A 60 -3.11 -7.96 8.31
CA ALA A 60 -2.42 -7.80 7.03
C ALA A 60 -2.02 -6.35 6.76
N LEU A 61 -2.54 -5.41 7.54
CA LEU A 61 -2.21 -4.00 7.33
C LEU A 61 -0.81 -3.69 7.84
N PRO A 62 -0.05 -2.84 7.12
CA PRO A 62 1.25 -2.43 7.63
C PRO A 62 1.10 -1.56 8.87
N ILE A 63 2.14 -1.52 9.68
CA ILE A 63 2.15 -0.73 10.88
C ILE A 63 2.31 0.74 10.54
N GLU A 64 1.43 1.57 11.09
CA GLU A 64 1.54 3.02 10.96
C GLU A 64 2.06 3.60 12.26
N ARG A 65 2.99 4.53 12.18
CA ARG A 65 3.55 5.11 13.39
C ARG A 65 4.03 6.54 13.24
N GLY A 66 3.94 7.10 12.07
CA GLY A 66 4.59 8.39 11.86
C GLY A 66 3.86 9.57 12.43
N CYS A 67 2.55 9.53 12.43
CA CYS A 67 1.79 10.74 12.64
C CYS A 67 1.49 11.06 14.08
N ASN A 68 1.79 10.19 14.99
CA ASN A 68 1.46 10.45 16.36
C ASN A 68 2.61 10.96 17.17
N ALA A 69 3.60 11.29 16.49
CA ALA A 69 4.84 11.68 17.15
C ALA A 69 4.61 12.79 18.14
#